data_82c4c7d823f58abb45bd4a54769c0cdd
#
_entry.id   82c4c7d823f58abb45bd4a54769c0cdd
#
_cell.length_a   1.000
_cell.length_b   1.000
_cell.length_c   1.000
_cell.angle_alpha   90.00
_cell.angle_beta   90.00
_cell.angle_gamma   90.00
#
_symmetry.space_group_name_H-M   'P 1'
#
loop_
_entity.id
_entity.type
_entity.pdbx_description
1 polymer ?
#
loop_
_entity_poly.entity_id
_entity_poly.type
_entity_poly.pdbx_seq_one_letter_code
_entity_poly.pdbx_strand_id
1 'polypeptide(L)'
;MPLPPPKETSTALVTGSSSGIGAAIAAELARRGHGVTLVARREDKLKALATEVADAHGVRAEVIAADLTDDTARLDLAGELERRGLTVDILVNNAGFTTMGPVHLSRRDQELAMVRTDVEAVVDLCTIFVPGMVTRHRGAVLNTASTAAFQPLPGQAGYGASKAFVLSYSRALGAELKGTGVTVTALCPGPVETGFAEASGLSDEEASESLPRFMWVPAERVAAAGVEGLEAGRPVVIPGAANRFGALAGYYAPKSLVLPLLASQHPALKKARRD
;
A
#
# COMPACT_ATOMS: atom_id res chain seq x y z
N MET A 1 0.04 -11.99 -16.89
CA MET A 1 0.51 -11.22 -18.08
C MET A 1 1.72 -10.42 -17.62
N PRO A 2 2.77 -10.26 -18.42
CA PRO A 2 3.92 -9.45 -18.03
C PRO A 2 3.48 -8.00 -17.75
N LEU A 3 4.27 -7.28 -16.97
CA LEU A 3 4.06 -5.85 -16.79
C LEU A 3 4.00 -5.13 -18.15
N PRO A 4 3.22 -4.04 -18.25
CA PRO A 4 3.26 -3.19 -19.44
C PRO A 4 4.71 -2.82 -19.78
N PRO A 5 5.20 -2.97 -21.02
CA PRO A 5 6.58 -2.59 -21.34
C PRO A 5 6.79 -1.08 -21.14
N PRO A 6 7.96 -0.65 -20.60
CA PRO A 6 8.26 0.77 -20.40
C PRO A 6 8.17 1.57 -21.71
N LYS A 7 7.69 2.82 -21.64
CA LYS A 7 7.69 3.81 -22.72
C LYS A 7 7.99 5.19 -22.15
N GLU A 8 8.55 6.08 -22.94
CA GLU A 8 8.88 7.45 -22.54
C GLU A 8 7.64 8.24 -22.04
N THR A 9 6.48 7.95 -22.60
CA THR A 9 5.19 8.58 -22.24
C THR A 9 4.41 7.80 -21.19
N SER A 10 4.93 6.68 -20.67
CA SER A 10 4.26 5.90 -19.63
C SER A 10 4.94 6.06 -18.28
N THR A 11 4.14 5.98 -17.22
CA THR A 11 4.63 6.06 -15.85
C THR A 11 4.01 5.01 -14.94
N ALA A 12 4.77 4.60 -13.94
CA ALA A 12 4.25 3.94 -12.75
C ALA A 12 3.94 5.00 -11.69
N LEU A 13 2.65 5.23 -11.44
CA LEU A 13 2.19 6.13 -10.39
C LEU A 13 2.26 5.43 -9.05
N VAL A 14 3.10 5.91 -8.12
CA VAL A 14 3.31 5.29 -6.81
C VAL A 14 2.91 6.26 -5.71
N THR A 15 1.85 5.93 -4.98
CA THR A 15 1.39 6.72 -3.83
C THR A 15 2.10 6.33 -2.54
N GLY A 16 2.28 7.28 -1.61
CA GLY A 16 3.00 7.05 -0.36
C GLY A 16 4.49 6.75 -0.57
N SER A 17 5.09 7.27 -1.64
CA SER A 17 6.45 6.95 -2.07
C SER A 17 7.54 7.75 -1.36
N SER A 18 7.21 8.60 -0.38
CA SER A 18 8.22 9.40 0.34
C SER A 18 9.06 8.59 1.35
N SER A 19 8.76 7.32 1.58
CA SER A 19 9.52 6.41 2.47
C SER A 19 9.01 4.97 2.37
N GLY A 20 9.73 4.05 3.00
CA GLY A 20 9.31 2.68 3.27
C GLY A 20 8.96 1.88 2.01
N ILE A 21 7.86 1.12 2.06
CA ILE A 21 7.46 0.20 0.98
C ILE A 21 7.22 0.96 -0.33
N GLY A 22 6.60 2.15 -0.28
CA GLY A 22 6.33 2.94 -1.49
C GLY A 22 7.58 3.41 -2.20
N ALA A 23 8.57 3.89 -1.44
CA ALA A 23 9.88 4.26 -2.00
C ALA A 23 10.59 3.05 -2.61
N ALA A 24 10.59 1.91 -1.91
CA ALA A 24 11.21 0.68 -2.40
C ALA A 24 10.50 0.13 -3.66
N ILE A 25 9.16 0.23 -3.77
CA ILE A 25 8.43 -0.16 -4.98
C ILE A 25 8.79 0.77 -6.14
N ALA A 26 8.88 2.08 -5.91
CA ALA A 26 9.26 3.03 -6.94
C ALA A 26 10.68 2.74 -7.47
N ALA A 27 11.64 2.48 -6.58
CA ALA A 27 13.00 2.10 -6.94
C ALA A 27 13.05 0.76 -7.72
N GLU A 28 12.27 -0.24 -7.30
CA GLU A 28 12.21 -1.53 -8.00
C GLU A 28 11.60 -1.42 -9.41
N LEU A 29 10.56 -0.58 -9.59
CA LEU A 29 9.99 -0.30 -10.91
C LEU A 29 10.95 0.49 -11.79
N ALA A 30 11.66 1.47 -11.24
CA ALA A 30 12.70 2.21 -11.93
C ALA A 30 13.86 1.30 -12.38
N ARG A 31 14.31 0.39 -11.51
CA ARG A 31 15.32 -0.64 -11.84
C ARG A 31 14.90 -1.55 -13.00
N ARG A 32 13.59 -1.74 -13.20
CA ARG A 32 13.03 -2.48 -14.35
C ARG A 32 12.81 -1.60 -15.58
N GLY A 33 13.27 -0.35 -15.56
CA GLY A 33 13.22 0.60 -16.67
C GLY A 33 11.91 1.38 -16.80
N HIS A 34 11.00 1.28 -15.82
CA HIS A 34 9.77 2.09 -15.84
C HIS A 34 10.04 3.52 -15.37
N GLY A 35 9.53 4.51 -16.11
CA GLY A 35 9.38 5.86 -15.57
C GLY A 35 8.46 5.83 -14.35
N VAL A 36 8.73 6.65 -13.34
CA VAL A 36 7.95 6.70 -12.10
C VAL A 36 7.39 8.09 -11.82
N THR A 37 6.17 8.16 -11.32
CA THR A 37 5.60 9.37 -10.72
C THR A 37 5.38 9.14 -9.24
N LEU A 38 6.10 9.88 -8.43
CA LEU A 38 6.15 9.76 -6.98
C LEU A 38 5.12 10.70 -6.35
N VAL A 39 4.20 10.15 -5.56
CA VAL A 39 3.12 10.93 -4.93
C VAL A 39 3.14 10.76 -3.41
N ALA A 40 3.25 11.84 -2.68
CA ALA A 40 3.09 11.94 -1.23
C ALA A 40 3.01 13.42 -0.80
N ARG A 41 2.83 13.68 0.50
CA ARG A 41 2.77 15.05 1.05
C ARG A 41 4.14 15.72 1.18
N ARG A 42 5.21 14.94 1.42
CA ARG A 42 6.58 15.45 1.69
C ARG A 42 7.35 15.58 0.38
N GLU A 43 7.24 16.76 -0.22
CA GLU A 43 7.83 17.05 -1.54
C GLU A 43 9.36 16.96 -1.55
N ASP A 44 10.02 17.39 -0.48
CA ASP A 44 11.48 17.31 -0.31
C ASP A 44 11.99 15.86 -0.41
N LYS A 45 11.32 14.93 0.26
CA LYS A 45 11.66 13.51 0.20
C LYS A 45 11.37 12.89 -1.16
N LEU A 46 10.28 13.31 -1.81
CA LEU A 46 9.98 12.85 -3.17
C LEU A 46 11.03 13.32 -4.17
N LYS A 47 11.50 14.58 -4.08
CA LYS A 47 12.56 15.11 -4.95
C LYS A 47 13.87 14.37 -4.76
N ALA A 48 14.25 14.09 -3.51
CA ALA A 48 15.45 13.31 -3.22
C ALA A 48 15.38 11.91 -3.85
N LEU A 49 14.28 11.20 -3.65
CA LEU A 49 14.08 9.88 -4.26
C LEU A 49 14.03 9.95 -5.79
N ALA A 50 13.37 10.96 -6.37
CA ALA A 50 13.30 11.13 -7.82
C ALA A 50 14.69 11.28 -8.43
N THR A 51 15.56 12.10 -7.81
CA THR A 51 16.94 12.25 -8.23
C THR A 51 17.70 10.93 -8.14
N GLU A 52 17.61 10.26 -7.00
CA GLU A 52 18.27 8.96 -6.76
C GLU A 52 17.90 7.92 -7.82
N VAL A 53 16.60 7.72 -8.08
CA VAL A 53 16.16 6.69 -9.05
C VAL A 53 16.45 7.08 -10.49
N ALA A 54 16.39 8.38 -10.83
CA ALA A 54 16.73 8.85 -12.17
C ALA A 54 18.22 8.66 -12.45
N ASP A 55 19.09 9.02 -11.51
CA ASP A 55 20.54 8.89 -11.64
C ASP A 55 20.98 7.42 -11.68
N ALA A 56 20.36 6.57 -10.85
CA ALA A 56 20.72 5.17 -10.75
C ALA A 56 20.25 4.32 -11.96
N HIS A 57 19.11 4.67 -12.57
CA HIS A 57 18.46 3.81 -13.56
C HIS A 57 18.19 4.46 -14.91
N GLY A 58 18.48 5.76 -15.07
CA GLY A 58 18.28 6.48 -16.33
C GLY A 58 16.80 6.60 -16.74
N VAL A 59 15.88 6.58 -15.80
CA VAL A 59 14.44 6.67 -16.06
C VAL A 59 13.90 8.06 -15.75
N ARG A 60 12.78 8.41 -16.36
CA ARG A 60 12.04 9.63 -16.01
C ARG A 60 11.39 9.45 -14.63
N ALA A 61 11.68 10.36 -13.70
CA ALA A 61 11.13 10.40 -12.36
C ALA A 61 10.43 11.74 -12.10
N GLU A 62 9.13 11.70 -11.95
CA GLU A 62 8.29 12.88 -11.70
C GLU A 62 7.85 12.94 -10.25
N VAL A 63 7.62 14.15 -9.74
CA VAL A 63 7.15 14.40 -8.38
C VAL A 63 5.84 15.17 -8.42
N ILE A 64 4.84 14.68 -7.68
CA ILE A 64 3.59 15.39 -7.43
C ILE A 64 3.30 15.36 -5.93
N ALA A 65 3.41 16.52 -5.28
CA ALA A 65 3.03 16.64 -3.87
C ALA A 65 1.51 16.71 -3.76
N ALA A 66 0.91 15.73 -3.06
CA ALA A 66 -0.54 15.67 -2.89
C ALA A 66 -0.93 15.06 -1.54
N ASP A 67 -1.99 15.58 -0.93
CA ASP A 67 -2.68 14.95 0.20
C ASP A 67 -3.85 14.13 -0.33
N LEU A 68 -3.75 12.82 -0.22
CA LEU A 68 -4.77 11.91 -0.74
C LEU A 68 -6.04 11.82 0.12
N THR A 69 -6.10 12.55 1.24
CA THR A 69 -7.35 12.73 1.99
C THR A 69 -8.29 13.72 1.31
N ASP A 70 -7.76 14.52 0.37
CA ASP A 70 -8.49 15.52 -0.43
C ASP A 70 -8.87 14.92 -1.78
N ASP A 71 -10.16 14.91 -2.08
CA ASP A 71 -10.73 14.41 -3.34
C ASP A 71 -10.32 15.28 -4.55
N THR A 72 -10.26 16.60 -4.36
CA THR A 72 -9.79 17.53 -5.41
C THR A 72 -8.34 17.23 -5.76
N ALA A 73 -7.47 17.02 -4.78
CA ALA A 73 -6.08 16.69 -5.03
C ALA A 73 -5.92 15.36 -5.79
N ARG A 74 -6.79 14.38 -5.55
CA ARG A 74 -6.79 13.12 -6.32
C ARG A 74 -7.22 13.31 -7.78
N LEU A 75 -8.23 14.12 -8.04
CA LEU A 75 -8.66 14.47 -9.40
C LEU A 75 -7.58 15.25 -10.15
N ASP A 76 -6.92 16.19 -9.48
CA ASP A 76 -5.85 17.00 -10.06
C ASP A 76 -4.64 16.16 -10.49
N LEU A 77 -4.40 14.99 -9.87
CA LEU A 77 -3.34 14.08 -10.29
C LEU A 77 -3.47 13.65 -11.75
N ALA A 78 -4.68 13.33 -12.19
CA ALA A 78 -4.92 12.92 -13.59
C ALA A 78 -4.63 14.07 -14.57
N GLY A 79 -5.12 15.27 -14.26
CA GLY A 79 -4.88 16.45 -15.07
C GLY A 79 -3.40 16.86 -15.11
N GLU A 80 -2.68 16.72 -14.00
CA GLU A 80 -1.24 17.01 -13.94
C GLU A 80 -0.43 16.03 -14.80
N LEU A 81 -0.75 14.75 -14.74
CA LEU A 81 -0.10 13.72 -15.55
C LEU A 81 -0.36 13.95 -17.05
N GLU A 82 -1.59 14.32 -17.42
CA GLU A 82 -1.94 14.65 -18.80
C GLU A 82 -1.14 15.86 -19.29
N ARG A 83 -1.05 16.93 -18.50
CA ARG A 83 -0.24 18.13 -18.83
C ARG A 83 1.25 17.82 -19.02
N ARG A 84 1.76 16.79 -18.33
CA ARG A 84 3.15 16.29 -18.49
C ARG A 84 3.31 15.29 -19.63
N GLY A 85 2.25 14.98 -20.36
CA GLY A 85 2.23 13.98 -21.43
C GLY A 85 2.47 12.55 -20.93
N LEU A 86 2.03 12.24 -19.70
CA LEU A 86 2.22 10.95 -19.07
C LEU A 86 0.93 10.13 -19.00
N THR A 87 1.05 8.87 -19.32
CA THR A 87 0.00 7.86 -19.20
C THR A 87 0.32 6.87 -18.09
N VAL A 88 -0.59 6.67 -17.15
CA VAL A 88 -0.41 5.68 -16.09
C VAL A 88 -0.65 4.28 -16.66
N ASP A 89 0.40 3.48 -16.76
CA ASP A 89 0.31 2.07 -17.13
C ASP A 89 0.46 1.14 -15.92
N ILE A 90 1.05 1.63 -14.82
CA ILE A 90 1.14 0.93 -13.55
C ILE A 90 0.62 1.87 -12.45
N LEU A 91 -0.39 1.44 -11.71
CA LEU A 91 -0.92 2.16 -10.54
C LEU A 91 -0.54 1.39 -9.27
N VAL A 92 0.19 2.05 -8.37
CA VAL A 92 0.55 1.51 -7.05
C VAL A 92 -0.13 2.33 -5.97
N ASN A 93 -1.23 1.83 -5.45
CA ASN A 93 -1.92 2.37 -4.30
C ASN A 93 -1.25 1.84 -3.02
N ASN A 94 -0.26 2.59 -2.54
CA ASN A 94 0.52 2.20 -1.36
C ASN A 94 0.40 3.21 -0.22
N ALA A 95 -0.02 4.43 -0.46
CA ALA A 95 -0.27 5.40 0.61
C ALA A 95 -1.20 4.82 1.67
N GLY A 96 -0.87 5.00 2.93
CA GLY A 96 -1.65 4.53 4.05
C GLY A 96 -0.93 4.74 5.37
N PHE A 97 -1.68 4.73 6.46
CA PHE A 97 -1.17 4.78 7.83
C PHE A 97 -2.13 4.06 8.77
N THR A 98 -1.72 3.85 10.00
CA THR A 98 -2.57 3.23 11.03
C THR A 98 -2.82 4.17 12.19
N THR A 99 -3.93 3.96 12.86
CA THR A 99 -4.24 4.49 14.18
C THR A 99 -4.16 3.35 15.19
N MET A 100 -3.83 3.65 16.44
CA MET A 100 -3.73 2.65 17.50
C MET A 100 -4.50 3.06 18.74
N GLY A 101 -5.14 2.09 19.36
CA GLY A 101 -5.90 2.27 20.59
C GLY A 101 -7.36 1.81 20.47
N PRO A 102 -8.08 1.78 21.59
CA PRO A 102 -9.51 1.48 21.57
C PRO A 102 -10.28 2.70 21.00
N VAL A 103 -11.30 2.43 20.20
CA VAL A 103 -12.05 3.48 19.46
C VAL A 103 -12.59 4.60 20.36
N HIS A 104 -12.99 4.29 21.62
CA HIS A 104 -13.52 5.31 22.54
C HIS A 104 -12.46 6.31 23.03
N LEU A 105 -11.15 6.05 22.80
CA LEU A 105 -10.05 6.97 23.07
C LEU A 105 -9.42 7.52 21.79
N SER A 106 -9.88 7.08 20.61
CA SER A 106 -9.32 7.50 19.34
C SER A 106 -9.73 8.93 18.97
N ARG A 107 -8.87 9.60 18.23
CA ARG A 107 -9.18 10.90 17.63
C ARG A 107 -9.97 10.69 16.33
N ARG A 108 -11.21 11.22 16.32
CA ARG A 108 -12.13 11.09 15.18
C ARG A 108 -11.51 11.57 13.85
N ASP A 109 -10.79 12.69 13.87
CA ASP A 109 -10.16 13.26 12.68
C ASP A 109 -9.10 12.32 12.09
N GLN A 110 -8.30 11.68 12.93
CA GLN A 110 -7.29 10.70 12.51
C GLN A 110 -7.90 9.40 11.97
N GLU A 111 -8.92 8.86 12.62
CA GLU A 111 -9.62 7.67 12.13
C GLU A 111 -10.22 7.90 10.74
N LEU A 112 -10.88 9.06 10.53
CA LEU A 112 -11.45 9.39 9.24
C LEU A 112 -10.38 9.67 8.17
N ALA A 113 -9.29 10.36 8.52
CA ALA A 113 -8.18 10.57 7.60
C ALA A 113 -7.53 9.23 7.17
N MET A 114 -7.40 8.26 8.09
CA MET A 114 -6.93 6.92 7.77
C MET A 114 -7.88 6.23 6.75
N VAL A 115 -9.18 6.24 6.99
CA VAL A 115 -10.15 5.63 6.07
C VAL A 115 -10.12 6.31 4.70
N ARG A 116 -10.01 7.64 4.65
CA ARG A 116 -9.89 8.37 3.38
C ARG A 116 -8.64 7.99 2.62
N THR A 117 -7.49 7.86 3.29
CA THR A 117 -6.24 7.48 2.64
C THR A 117 -6.21 5.99 2.26
N ASP A 118 -6.59 5.11 3.19
CA ASP A 118 -6.41 3.66 3.04
C ASP A 118 -7.52 2.99 2.20
N VAL A 119 -8.68 3.61 2.07
CA VAL A 119 -9.85 3.05 1.38
C VAL A 119 -10.32 3.95 0.25
N GLU A 120 -10.76 5.18 0.57
CA GLU A 120 -11.36 6.08 -0.39
C GLU A 120 -10.40 6.41 -1.53
N ALA A 121 -9.15 6.79 -1.22
CA ALA A 121 -8.15 7.08 -2.24
C ALA A 121 -7.83 5.88 -3.14
N VAL A 122 -7.85 4.65 -2.61
CA VAL A 122 -7.62 3.44 -3.41
C VAL A 122 -8.74 3.23 -4.43
N VAL A 123 -10.00 3.38 -4.00
CA VAL A 123 -11.16 3.25 -4.90
C VAL A 123 -11.14 4.36 -5.95
N ASP A 124 -10.92 5.60 -5.53
CA ASP A 124 -10.95 6.77 -6.37
C ASP A 124 -9.86 6.72 -7.45
N LEU A 125 -8.60 6.47 -7.09
CA LEU A 125 -7.51 6.32 -8.05
C LEU A 125 -7.71 5.14 -9.01
N CYS A 126 -8.29 4.03 -8.54
CA CYS A 126 -8.67 2.94 -9.44
C CYS A 126 -9.76 3.39 -10.42
N THR A 127 -10.79 4.13 -9.98
CA THR A 127 -11.86 4.61 -10.87
C THR A 127 -11.37 5.67 -11.86
N ILE A 128 -10.36 6.45 -11.50
CA ILE A 128 -9.72 7.42 -12.40
C ILE A 128 -8.87 6.73 -13.48
N PHE A 129 -8.02 5.78 -13.12
CA PHE A 129 -6.98 5.29 -14.04
C PHE A 129 -7.31 3.97 -14.74
N VAL A 130 -8.09 3.07 -14.11
CA VAL A 130 -8.41 1.76 -14.70
C VAL A 130 -9.19 1.85 -16.00
N PRO A 131 -10.19 2.74 -16.19
CA PRO A 131 -10.90 2.84 -17.47
C PRO A 131 -9.97 3.09 -18.66
N GLY A 132 -8.99 3.99 -18.50
CA GLY A 132 -7.99 4.24 -19.53
C GLY A 132 -7.10 3.02 -19.81
N MET A 133 -6.71 2.27 -18.78
CA MET A 133 -5.95 1.02 -18.92
C MET A 133 -6.75 -0.03 -19.70
N VAL A 134 -8.04 -0.18 -19.41
CA VAL A 134 -8.94 -1.12 -20.13
C VAL A 134 -9.07 -0.74 -21.60
N THR A 135 -9.30 0.55 -21.89
CA THR A 135 -9.40 1.04 -23.28
C THR A 135 -8.13 0.75 -24.08
N ARG A 136 -6.97 0.84 -23.46
CA ARG A 136 -5.68 0.55 -24.09
C ARG A 136 -5.30 -0.95 -24.06
N HIS A 137 -6.13 -1.79 -23.45
CA HIS A 137 -5.85 -3.21 -23.17
C HIS A 137 -4.49 -3.42 -22.51
N ARG A 138 -4.11 -2.51 -21.61
CA ARG A 138 -2.77 -2.46 -21.03
C ARG A 138 -2.80 -1.75 -19.69
N GLY A 139 -2.46 -2.46 -18.63
CA GLY A 139 -2.36 -1.88 -17.30
C GLY A 139 -2.01 -2.90 -16.21
N ALA A 140 -1.51 -2.37 -15.09
CA ALA A 140 -1.25 -3.15 -13.89
C ALA A 140 -1.58 -2.33 -12.63
N VAL A 141 -2.26 -2.93 -11.67
CA VAL A 141 -2.64 -2.28 -10.41
C VAL A 141 -2.09 -3.08 -9.23
N LEU A 142 -1.31 -2.44 -8.39
CA LEU A 142 -0.81 -2.98 -7.12
C LEU A 142 -1.44 -2.23 -5.96
N ASN A 143 -2.30 -2.87 -5.20
CA ASN A 143 -2.91 -2.29 -4.02
C ASN A 143 -2.26 -2.84 -2.75
N THR A 144 -1.71 -1.98 -1.91
CA THR A 144 -1.07 -2.37 -0.65
C THR A 144 -2.13 -2.55 0.45
N ALA A 145 -2.48 -3.81 0.70
CA ALA A 145 -3.25 -4.25 1.85
C ALA A 145 -2.31 -4.50 3.06
N SER A 146 -2.50 -5.57 3.80
CA SER A 146 -1.66 -6.00 4.93
C SER A 146 -2.00 -7.43 5.33
N THR A 147 -1.15 -8.12 6.08
CA THR A 147 -1.54 -9.33 6.83
C THR A 147 -2.67 -9.06 7.84
N ALA A 148 -2.83 -7.82 8.29
CA ALA A 148 -3.97 -7.35 9.09
C ALA A 148 -5.34 -7.52 8.40
N ALA A 149 -5.36 -7.68 7.06
CA ALA A 149 -6.57 -7.88 6.28
C ALA A 149 -7.22 -9.27 6.49
N PHE A 150 -6.50 -10.22 7.06
CA PHE A 150 -6.94 -11.62 7.15
C PHE A 150 -7.71 -11.94 8.44
N GLN A 151 -7.74 -11.01 9.40
CA GLN A 151 -8.47 -11.18 10.65
C GLN A 151 -8.84 -9.83 11.27
N PRO A 152 -9.91 -9.76 12.08
CA PRO A 152 -10.19 -8.56 12.87
C PRO A 152 -9.02 -8.25 13.81
N LEU A 153 -8.68 -6.96 13.95
CA LEU A 153 -7.52 -6.50 14.70
C LEU A 153 -7.96 -5.59 15.86
N PRO A 154 -8.22 -6.14 17.08
CA PRO A 154 -8.54 -5.34 18.25
C PRO A 154 -7.41 -4.35 18.57
N GLY A 155 -7.74 -3.09 18.85
CA GLY A 155 -6.77 -2.01 19.06
C GLY A 155 -6.31 -1.30 17.77
N GLN A 156 -6.71 -1.82 16.60
CA GLN A 156 -6.51 -1.20 15.29
C GLN A 156 -7.73 -1.52 14.39
N ALA A 157 -8.93 -1.37 14.94
CA ALA A 157 -10.16 -1.81 14.29
C ALA A 157 -10.38 -1.15 12.92
N GLY A 158 -10.19 0.16 12.82
CA GLY A 158 -10.30 0.92 11.57
C GLY A 158 -9.28 0.47 10.54
N TYR A 159 -8.01 0.32 10.95
CA TYR A 159 -6.93 -0.12 10.06
C TYR A 159 -7.17 -1.55 9.53
N GLY A 160 -7.43 -2.51 10.42
CA GLY A 160 -7.70 -3.89 10.03
C GLY A 160 -8.87 -3.99 9.04
N ALA A 161 -9.95 -3.25 9.31
CA ALA A 161 -11.12 -3.17 8.42
C ALA A 161 -10.77 -2.53 7.06
N SER A 162 -10.00 -1.43 7.04
CA SER A 162 -9.53 -0.76 5.82
C SER A 162 -8.69 -1.71 4.96
N LYS A 163 -7.76 -2.44 5.55
CA LYS A 163 -6.92 -3.39 4.81
C LYS A 163 -7.69 -4.64 4.34
N ALA A 164 -8.71 -5.08 5.09
CA ALA A 164 -9.63 -6.13 4.64
C ALA A 164 -10.48 -5.66 3.45
N PHE A 165 -10.93 -4.40 3.46
CA PHE A 165 -11.60 -3.79 2.31
C PHE A 165 -10.70 -3.81 1.08
N VAL A 166 -9.45 -3.32 1.18
CA VAL A 166 -8.50 -3.26 0.05
C VAL A 166 -8.22 -4.65 -0.51
N LEU A 167 -8.05 -5.67 0.36
CA LEU A 167 -7.85 -7.05 -0.08
C LEU A 167 -9.07 -7.59 -0.85
N SER A 168 -10.28 -7.37 -0.33
CA SER A 168 -11.53 -7.81 -0.97
C SER A 168 -11.77 -7.08 -2.29
N TYR A 169 -11.62 -5.75 -2.30
CA TYR A 169 -11.74 -4.90 -3.47
C TYR A 169 -10.78 -5.30 -4.58
N SER A 170 -9.51 -5.52 -4.26
CA SER A 170 -8.49 -5.90 -5.25
C SER A 170 -8.78 -7.26 -5.89
N ARG A 171 -9.28 -8.22 -5.11
CA ARG A 171 -9.69 -9.54 -5.63
C ARG A 171 -10.88 -9.44 -6.57
N ALA A 172 -11.90 -8.65 -6.21
CA ALA A 172 -13.07 -8.42 -7.04
C ALA A 172 -12.68 -7.71 -8.34
N LEU A 173 -11.94 -6.58 -8.23
CA LEU A 173 -11.46 -5.82 -9.37
C LEU A 173 -10.62 -6.68 -10.34
N GLY A 174 -9.73 -7.53 -9.81
CA GLY A 174 -8.96 -8.45 -10.63
C GLY A 174 -9.80 -9.48 -11.37
N ALA A 175 -10.91 -9.94 -10.79
CA ALA A 175 -11.86 -10.83 -11.44
C ALA A 175 -12.67 -10.12 -12.54
N GLU A 176 -13.11 -8.88 -12.28
CA GLU A 176 -13.84 -8.03 -13.24
C GLU A 176 -12.99 -7.70 -14.46
N LEU A 177 -11.70 -7.48 -14.27
CA LEU A 177 -10.76 -7.09 -15.34
C LEU A 177 -10.16 -8.27 -16.10
N LYS A 178 -10.60 -9.50 -15.82
CA LYS A 178 -10.09 -10.68 -16.53
C LYS A 178 -10.37 -10.59 -18.03
N GLY A 179 -9.30 -10.73 -18.83
CA GLY A 179 -9.38 -10.64 -20.30
C GLY A 179 -9.29 -9.23 -20.87
N THR A 180 -9.28 -8.18 -20.05
CA THR A 180 -9.19 -6.78 -20.52
C THR A 180 -7.76 -6.32 -20.85
N GLY A 181 -6.73 -7.08 -20.46
CA GLY A 181 -5.34 -6.64 -20.56
C GLY A 181 -4.82 -5.91 -19.31
N VAL A 182 -5.62 -5.86 -18.25
CA VAL A 182 -5.24 -5.24 -16.96
C VAL A 182 -5.10 -6.31 -15.88
N THR A 183 -4.01 -6.26 -15.11
CA THR A 183 -3.77 -7.14 -13.96
C THR A 183 -3.94 -6.38 -12.65
N VAL A 184 -4.42 -7.07 -11.60
CA VAL A 184 -4.56 -6.51 -10.25
C VAL A 184 -3.96 -7.45 -9.23
N THR A 185 -3.11 -6.91 -8.36
CA THR A 185 -2.49 -7.65 -7.25
C THR A 185 -2.70 -6.93 -5.92
N ALA A 186 -3.18 -7.65 -4.92
CA ALA A 186 -3.14 -7.20 -3.53
C ALA A 186 -1.80 -7.60 -2.89
N LEU A 187 -0.99 -6.62 -2.52
CA LEU A 187 0.21 -6.83 -1.72
C LEU A 187 -0.16 -6.78 -0.24
N CYS A 188 0.11 -7.85 0.50
CA CYS A 188 -0.24 -8.00 1.91
C CYS A 188 1.03 -8.18 2.76
N PRO A 189 1.79 -7.12 3.04
CA PRO A 189 2.96 -7.21 3.89
C PRO A 189 2.60 -7.57 5.33
N GLY A 190 3.51 -8.26 6.02
CA GLY A 190 3.59 -8.30 7.47
C GLY A 190 4.29 -7.06 8.01
N PRO A 191 4.92 -7.13 9.19
CA PRO A 191 5.73 -6.05 9.74
C PRO A 191 6.94 -5.77 8.84
N VAL A 192 7.21 -4.50 8.60
CA VAL A 192 8.29 -3.99 7.76
C VAL A 192 9.04 -2.90 8.50
N GLU A 193 10.35 -2.94 8.50
CA GLU A 193 11.20 -1.90 9.09
C GLU A 193 11.09 -0.62 8.25
N THR A 194 10.15 0.23 8.63
CA THR A 194 9.87 1.52 7.98
C THR A 194 9.44 2.51 9.06
N GLY A 195 9.54 3.81 8.83
CA GLY A 195 8.97 4.83 9.75
C GLY A 195 7.44 4.80 9.88
N PHE A 196 6.80 3.67 9.56
CA PHE A 196 5.36 3.44 9.71
C PHE A 196 4.93 3.36 11.18
N ALA A 197 5.78 2.79 12.04
CA ALA A 197 5.55 2.73 13.48
C ALA A 197 5.58 4.14 14.10
N GLU A 198 6.56 4.97 13.75
CA GLU A 198 6.62 6.37 14.21
C GLU A 198 5.38 7.17 13.78
N ALA A 199 4.92 6.98 12.53
CA ALA A 199 3.71 7.63 12.03
C ALA A 199 2.44 7.18 12.77
N SER A 200 2.46 6.03 13.44
CA SER A 200 1.35 5.49 14.25
C SER A 200 1.44 5.83 15.74
N GLY A 201 2.50 6.56 16.15
CA GLY A 201 2.72 6.96 17.55
C GLY A 201 3.32 5.87 18.44
N LEU A 202 3.84 4.79 17.86
CA LEU A 202 4.68 3.81 18.57
C LEU A 202 6.16 4.19 18.43
N SER A 203 6.93 3.95 19.49
CA SER A 203 8.38 3.91 19.36
C SER A 203 8.79 2.67 18.55
N ASP A 204 9.93 2.74 17.87
CA ASP A 204 10.49 1.58 17.14
C ASP A 204 10.74 0.38 18.08
N GLU A 205 11.05 0.64 19.37
CA GLU A 205 11.19 -0.38 20.39
C GLU A 205 9.86 -1.08 20.70
N GLU A 206 8.77 -0.33 20.93
CA GLU A 206 7.44 -0.89 21.18
C GLU A 206 6.93 -1.69 19.97
N ALA A 207 7.20 -1.23 18.76
CA ALA A 207 6.85 -1.93 17.53
C ALA A 207 7.65 -3.22 17.36
N SER A 208 8.97 -3.20 17.64
CA SER A 208 9.85 -4.37 17.51
C SER A 208 9.60 -5.43 18.55
N GLU A 209 9.16 -5.05 19.76
CA GLU A 209 8.79 -5.97 20.84
C GLU A 209 7.42 -6.63 20.61
N SER A 210 6.55 -6.02 19.80
CA SER A 210 5.17 -6.51 19.59
C SER A 210 5.09 -7.77 18.72
N LEU A 211 6.08 -8.02 17.85
CA LEU A 211 6.08 -9.14 16.90
C LEU A 211 7.48 -9.78 16.79
N PRO A 212 7.56 -11.11 16.63
CA PRO A 212 8.83 -11.81 16.50
C PRO A 212 9.66 -11.32 15.31
N ARG A 213 10.98 -11.15 15.50
CA ARG A 213 11.90 -10.64 14.47
C ARG A 213 11.86 -11.41 13.14
N PHE A 214 11.60 -12.71 13.15
CA PHE A 214 11.53 -13.52 11.94
C PHE A 214 10.33 -13.18 11.03
N MET A 215 9.35 -12.42 11.53
CA MET A 215 8.22 -11.92 10.73
C MET A 215 8.54 -10.61 10.00
N TRP A 216 9.58 -9.90 10.43
CA TRP A 216 9.98 -8.63 9.84
C TRP A 216 10.66 -8.86 8.49
N VAL A 217 10.19 -8.16 7.47
CA VAL A 217 10.71 -8.28 6.10
C VAL A 217 11.19 -6.90 5.65
N PRO A 218 12.43 -6.77 5.13
CA PRO A 218 12.92 -5.50 4.58
C PRO A 218 12.02 -4.94 3.47
N ALA A 219 11.89 -3.61 3.40
CA ALA A 219 11.03 -2.94 2.43
C ALA A 219 11.35 -3.33 0.98
N GLU A 220 12.63 -3.48 0.65
CA GLU A 220 13.11 -3.86 -0.68
C GLU A 220 12.64 -5.27 -1.07
N ARG A 221 12.64 -6.20 -0.12
CA ARG A 221 12.15 -7.57 -0.35
C ARG A 221 10.63 -7.60 -0.51
N VAL A 222 9.92 -6.75 0.22
CA VAL A 222 8.46 -6.59 0.06
C VAL A 222 8.15 -6.01 -1.32
N ALA A 223 8.88 -4.98 -1.74
CA ALA A 223 8.75 -4.34 -3.04
C ALA A 223 9.01 -5.32 -4.18
N ALA A 224 10.15 -6.03 -4.15
CA ALA A 224 10.49 -7.03 -5.15
C ALA A 224 9.41 -8.11 -5.26
N ALA A 225 8.96 -8.68 -4.12
CA ALA A 225 7.91 -9.70 -4.11
C ALA A 225 6.57 -9.16 -4.66
N GLY A 226 6.23 -7.89 -4.34
CA GLY A 226 5.02 -7.23 -4.85
C GLY A 226 5.05 -7.05 -6.36
N VAL A 227 6.14 -6.51 -6.88
CA VAL A 227 6.31 -6.26 -8.33
C VAL A 227 6.41 -7.57 -9.11
N GLU A 228 7.14 -8.58 -8.63
CA GLU A 228 7.17 -9.92 -9.22
C GLU A 228 5.79 -10.59 -9.22
N GLY A 229 5.04 -10.41 -8.13
CA GLY A 229 3.68 -10.93 -8.04
C GLY A 229 2.73 -10.28 -9.03
N LEU A 230 2.84 -8.96 -9.20
CA LEU A 230 2.08 -8.19 -10.17
C LEU A 230 2.41 -8.65 -11.61
N GLU A 231 3.69 -8.78 -11.93
CA GLU A 231 4.17 -9.28 -13.21
C GLU A 231 3.68 -10.71 -13.52
N ALA A 232 3.66 -11.57 -12.49
CA ALA A 232 3.15 -12.93 -12.60
C ALA A 232 1.61 -13.03 -12.60
N GLY A 233 0.90 -11.89 -12.48
CA GLY A 233 -0.56 -11.85 -12.40
C GLY A 233 -1.15 -12.54 -11.15
N ARG A 234 -0.39 -12.59 -10.06
CA ARG A 234 -0.85 -13.20 -8.80
C ARG A 234 -1.90 -12.29 -8.14
N PRO A 235 -3.08 -12.81 -7.81
CA PRO A 235 -4.12 -11.95 -7.20
C PRO A 235 -3.77 -11.47 -5.80
N VAL A 236 -2.94 -12.22 -5.06
CA VAL A 236 -2.50 -11.87 -3.70
C VAL A 236 -1.04 -12.27 -3.50
N VAL A 237 -0.26 -11.38 -2.91
CA VAL A 237 1.14 -11.61 -2.53
C VAL A 237 1.31 -11.31 -1.05
N ILE A 238 1.81 -12.30 -0.29
CA ILE A 238 2.14 -12.16 1.13
C ILE A 238 3.65 -12.43 1.27
N PRO A 239 4.49 -11.40 1.41
CA PRO A 239 5.93 -11.56 1.54
C PRO A 239 6.31 -12.22 2.88
N GLY A 240 7.24 -13.19 2.80
CA GLY A 240 7.71 -13.95 3.96
C GLY A 240 6.83 -15.18 4.28
N ALA A 241 7.48 -16.34 4.43
CA ALA A 241 6.77 -17.61 4.70
C ALA A 241 6.01 -17.58 6.03
N ALA A 242 6.61 -17.00 7.07
CA ALA A 242 5.98 -16.87 8.38
C ALA A 242 4.73 -15.97 8.33
N ASN A 243 4.81 -14.85 7.62
CA ASN A 243 3.69 -13.93 7.41
C ASN A 243 2.56 -14.61 6.64
N ARG A 244 2.90 -15.37 5.61
CA ARG A 244 1.92 -16.14 4.82
C ARG A 244 1.19 -17.17 5.69
N PHE A 245 1.95 -17.93 6.49
CA PHE A 245 1.36 -18.92 7.40
C PHE A 245 0.45 -18.23 8.44
N GLY A 246 0.95 -17.17 9.10
CA GLY A 246 0.19 -16.43 10.11
C GLY A 246 -1.11 -15.82 9.55
N ALA A 247 -1.05 -15.21 8.36
CA ALA A 247 -2.22 -14.64 7.69
C ALA A 247 -3.27 -15.73 7.38
N LEU A 248 -2.86 -16.88 6.82
CA LEU A 248 -3.78 -17.98 6.52
C LEU A 248 -4.36 -18.61 7.78
N ALA A 249 -3.52 -18.84 8.80
CA ALA A 249 -3.98 -19.32 10.09
C ALA A 249 -5.00 -18.38 10.73
N GLY A 250 -4.72 -17.06 10.73
CA GLY A 250 -5.65 -16.05 11.21
C GLY A 250 -6.97 -16.00 10.44
N TYR A 251 -6.93 -16.24 9.13
CA TYR A 251 -8.10 -16.24 8.27
C TYR A 251 -9.06 -17.40 8.58
N TYR A 252 -8.53 -18.61 8.76
CA TYR A 252 -9.33 -19.83 8.98
C TYR A 252 -9.65 -20.12 10.44
N ALA A 253 -8.90 -19.54 11.39
CA ALA A 253 -9.10 -19.79 12.80
C ALA A 253 -10.47 -19.27 13.29
N PRO A 254 -11.14 -19.99 14.23
CA PRO A 254 -12.38 -19.54 14.84
C PRO A 254 -12.19 -18.20 15.55
N LYS A 255 -12.96 -17.18 15.13
CA LYS A 255 -12.81 -15.82 15.64
C LYS A 255 -13.11 -15.71 17.13
N SER A 256 -13.97 -16.57 17.68
CA SER A 256 -14.25 -16.68 19.11
C SER A 256 -13.03 -17.01 19.97
N LEU A 257 -12.02 -17.70 19.40
CA LEU A 257 -10.78 -18.05 20.09
C LEU A 257 -9.69 -17.00 19.86
N VAL A 258 -9.59 -16.50 18.62
CA VAL A 258 -8.51 -15.58 18.22
C VAL A 258 -8.72 -14.19 18.78
N LEU A 259 -9.94 -13.64 18.75
CA LEU A 259 -10.19 -12.26 19.19
C LEU A 259 -9.85 -11.98 20.66
N PRO A 260 -10.25 -12.82 21.64
CA PRO A 260 -9.85 -12.60 23.03
C PRO A 260 -8.33 -12.63 23.21
N LEU A 261 -7.64 -13.54 22.50
CA LEU A 261 -6.18 -13.64 22.55
C LEU A 261 -5.52 -12.37 22.01
N LEU A 262 -5.90 -11.93 20.80
CA LEU A 262 -5.36 -10.70 20.21
C LEU A 262 -5.66 -9.47 21.07
N ALA A 263 -6.88 -9.35 21.58
CA ALA A 263 -7.26 -8.23 22.46
C ALA A 263 -6.48 -8.22 23.78
N SER A 264 -6.11 -9.39 24.32
CA SER A 264 -5.33 -9.50 25.55
C SER A 264 -3.84 -9.17 25.34
N GLN A 265 -3.33 -9.36 24.13
CA GLN A 265 -1.90 -9.17 23.83
C GLN A 265 -1.60 -7.79 23.24
N HIS A 266 -2.56 -7.06 22.69
CA HIS A 266 -2.33 -5.79 22.01
C HIS A 266 -1.81 -4.70 22.97
N PRO A 267 -0.62 -4.09 22.71
CA PRO A 267 0.01 -3.14 23.62
C PRO A 267 -0.88 -1.94 23.98
N ALA A 268 -1.50 -1.30 22.98
CA ALA A 268 -2.37 -0.14 23.18
C ALA A 268 -3.62 -0.47 24.02
N LEU A 269 -4.17 -1.69 23.93
CA LEU A 269 -5.29 -2.12 24.76
C LEU A 269 -4.85 -2.45 26.20
N LYS A 270 -3.63 -2.95 26.37
CA LYS A 270 -3.05 -3.15 27.71
C LYS A 270 -2.81 -1.84 28.43
N LYS A 271 -2.29 -0.83 27.72
CA LYS A 271 -2.08 0.53 28.26
C LYS A 271 -3.42 1.18 28.66
N ALA A 272 -4.40 1.19 27.75
CA ALA A 272 -5.74 1.77 28.02
C ALA A 272 -6.55 1.10 29.16
N ARG A 273 -6.15 -0.09 29.62
CA ARG A 273 -6.76 -0.77 30.78
C ARG A 273 -6.11 -0.40 32.11
N ARG A 274 -4.92 0.22 32.08
CA ARG A 274 -4.15 0.61 33.27
C ARG A 274 -4.43 2.07 33.66
N ASP A 275 -4.81 2.88 32.71
CA ASP A 275 -5.24 4.28 32.84
C ASP A 275 -6.73 4.35 33.16
#